data_0ba175b1aaffaf825b38c9798ab14e32
#
_entry.id   0ba175b1aaffaf825b38c9798ab14e32
#
_cell.length_a   1.000
_cell.length_b   1.000
_cell.length_c   1.000
_cell.angle_alpha   90.00
_cell.angle_beta   90.00
_cell.angle_gamma   90.00
#
_symmetry.space_group_name_H-M   'P 1'
#
loop_
_entity.id
_entity.type
_entity.pdbx_description
1 polymer ?
#
loop_
_entity_poly.entity_id
_entity_poly.type
_entity_poly.pdbx_seq_one_letter_code
_entity_poly.pdbx_strand_id
1 'polypeptide(L)'
;NEPTIAKNGSNRILVELPGLDNPDRIKNLLGKTANLDFRFVTNSNDASFGTDKLMTLDDTEELNVSKRVIISGDNLVDAKPQMDNINNETVVSFTLDRVGAKKFGKATKDGIGKRLAIVLDNKIISAPVIRDIIASGSGQISGGFTFQSATDLALLLRSGALPAPLNIIEERTVGPDLGEDSIKAGIYSLIIGFSLVFFYMIYKYRLFGLISNIALIINIFLLIGILTIFEATLTLPGIAGIILTVGMAVDANVLIFERIKEECLKEKNKMIAFDNGYLNSKTAIIDANITTIIAAIILFVFGSGPVKGFSVTLSVGILTTLFTVYFIARLLTATYVISNKNKEMNI
;
A
#
# COMPACT_ATOMS: atom_id res chain seq x y z
N ASN A 1 6.40 -5.20 -1.55
CA ASN A 1 5.45 -4.13 -1.26
C ASN A 1 4.10 -4.54 -1.85
N GLU A 2 3.10 -4.74 -1.01
CA GLU A 2 1.76 -5.16 -1.46
C GLU A 2 0.96 -3.94 -1.94
N PRO A 3 0.32 -4.03 -3.12
CA PRO A 3 -0.58 -2.98 -3.57
C PRO A 3 -1.86 -2.99 -2.74
N THR A 4 -2.36 -1.82 -2.40
CA THR A 4 -3.67 -1.68 -1.74
C THR A 4 -4.71 -1.28 -2.78
N ILE A 5 -5.78 -2.07 -2.91
CA ILE A 5 -6.91 -1.76 -3.77
C ILE A 5 -8.16 -1.65 -2.91
N ALA A 6 -8.78 -0.49 -2.89
CA ALA A 6 -9.98 -0.23 -2.10
C ALA A 6 -11.06 0.45 -2.94
N LYS A 7 -12.31 0.02 -2.72
CA LYS A 7 -13.46 0.70 -3.32
C LYS A 7 -13.75 2.01 -2.57
N ASN A 8 -13.83 3.11 -3.29
CA ASN A 8 -14.14 4.43 -2.74
C ASN A 8 -15.47 4.94 -3.33
N GLY A 9 -16.54 4.82 -2.57
CA GLY A 9 -17.90 5.12 -3.05
C GLY A 9 -18.46 4.04 -3.99
N SER A 10 -19.38 4.44 -4.88
CA SER A 10 -20.08 3.51 -5.79
C SER A 10 -19.31 3.21 -7.08
N ASN A 11 -18.50 4.16 -7.57
CA ASN A 11 -17.89 4.15 -8.90
C ASN A 11 -16.41 4.54 -8.95
N ARG A 12 -15.73 4.55 -7.80
CA ARG A 12 -14.30 4.88 -7.70
C ARG A 12 -13.54 3.73 -7.07
N ILE A 13 -12.30 3.56 -7.51
CA ILE A 13 -11.33 2.60 -6.97
C ILE A 13 -10.09 3.39 -6.60
N LEU A 14 -9.63 3.24 -5.37
CA LEU A 14 -8.34 3.73 -4.90
C LEU A 14 -7.32 2.61 -5.09
N VAL A 15 -6.24 2.91 -5.80
CA VAL A 15 -5.12 1.99 -6.02
C VAL A 15 -3.87 2.65 -5.47
N GLU A 16 -3.26 2.04 -4.46
CA GLU A 16 -1.99 2.49 -3.89
C GLU A 16 -0.91 1.49 -4.25
N LEU A 17 0.15 1.98 -4.87
CA LEU A 17 1.25 1.17 -5.40
C LEU A 17 2.57 1.64 -4.78
N PRO A 18 2.92 1.17 -3.58
CA PRO A 18 4.15 1.58 -2.91
C PRO A 18 5.40 0.97 -3.58
N GLY A 19 6.47 1.75 -3.68
CA GLY A 19 7.78 1.29 -4.15
C GLY A 19 7.86 1.07 -5.66
N LEU A 20 7.17 1.88 -6.45
CA LEU A 20 7.29 1.90 -7.91
C LEU A 20 8.39 2.85 -8.36
N ASP A 21 9.33 2.34 -9.16
CA ASP A 21 10.41 3.13 -9.75
C ASP A 21 9.91 4.01 -10.91
N ASN A 22 8.85 3.60 -11.61
CA ASN A 22 8.31 4.34 -12.76
C ASN A 22 6.77 4.34 -12.74
N PRO A 23 6.14 5.36 -12.11
CA PRO A 23 4.69 5.45 -12.02
C PRO A 23 4.01 5.67 -13.39
N ASP A 24 4.63 6.40 -14.31
CA ASP A 24 4.05 6.68 -15.64
C ASP A 24 3.86 5.42 -16.47
N ARG A 25 4.75 4.45 -16.35
CA ARG A 25 4.63 3.15 -17.01
C ARG A 25 3.39 2.40 -16.55
N ILE A 26 3.18 2.31 -15.24
CA ILE A 26 2.03 1.60 -14.65
C ILE A 26 0.72 2.32 -15.00
N LYS A 27 0.70 3.64 -14.97
CA LYS A 27 -0.43 4.48 -15.38
C LYS A 27 -0.85 4.18 -16.82
N ASN A 28 0.14 4.12 -17.73
CA ASN A 28 -0.12 3.79 -19.13
C ASN A 28 -0.63 2.36 -19.32
N LEU A 29 -0.29 1.43 -18.43
CA LEU A 29 -0.81 0.06 -18.45
C LEU A 29 -2.23 -0.02 -17.87
N LEU A 30 -2.51 0.66 -16.75
CA LEU A 30 -3.82 0.62 -16.08
C LEU A 30 -4.94 1.29 -16.89
N GLY A 31 -4.60 2.30 -17.70
CA GLY A 31 -5.60 3.03 -18.51
C GLY A 31 -5.94 2.36 -19.84
N LYS A 32 -5.21 1.32 -20.26
CA LYS A 32 -5.43 0.65 -21.55
C LYS A 32 -6.35 -0.56 -21.37
N THR A 33 -7.40 -0.59 -22.17
CA THR A 33 -8.20 -1.80 -22.40
C THR A 33 -7.51 -2.62 -23.46
N ALA A 34 -7.07 -3.82 -23.16
CA ALA A 34 -6.40 -4.67 -24.15
C ALA A 34 -7.43 -5.56 -24.88
N ASN A 35 -8.16 -4.98 -25.82
CA ASN A 35 -9.02 -5.76 -26.71
C ASN A 35 -8.17 -6.43 -27.79
N LEU A 36 -7.84 -7.69 -27.56
CA LEU A 36 -7.11 -8.51 -28.53
C LEU A 36 -8.08 -9.27 -29.42
N ASP A 37 -7.95 -9.07 -30.73
CA ASP A 37 -8.71 -9.78 -31.74
C ASP A 37 -7.81 -10.41 -32.80
N PHE A 38 -8.14 -11.63 -33.19
CA PHE A 38 -7.54 -12.29 -34.36
C PHE A 38 -8.49 -12.21 -35.52
N ARG A 39 -8.07 -11.60 -36.64
CA ARG A 39 -8.88 -11.35 -37.83
C ARG A 39 -8.10 -11.68 -39.09
N PHE A 40 -8.75 -12.23 -40.13
CA PHE A 40 -8.08 -12.43 -41.41
C PHE A 40 -7.85 -11.11 -42.15
N VAL A 41 -6.68 -10.98 -42.76
CA VAL A 41 -6.40 -9.89 -43.70
C VAL A 41 -7.08 -10.24 -45.04
N THR A 42 -7.80 -9.27 -45.61
CA THR A 42 -8.50 -9.40 -46.88
C THR A 42 -7.78 -8.60 -47.95
N ASN A 43 -7.67 -9.15 -49.16
CA ASN A 43 -7.06 -8.44 -50.29
C ASN A 43 -7.91 -7.22 -50.68
N SER A 44 -7.26 -6.16 -51.14
CA SER A 44 -7.91 -4.88 -51.50
C SER A 44 -9.01 -4.98 -52.54
N ASN A 45 -9.07 -6.04 -53.36
CA ASN A 45 -10.06 -6.24 -54.43
C ASN A 45 -11.41 -6.80 -53.92
N ASP A 46 -11.44 -7.41 -52.70
CA ASP A 46 -12.66 -7.97 -52.09
C ASP A 46 -13.29 -7.04 -51.02
N ALA A 47 -12.83 -5.80 -50.94
CA ALA A 47 -13.00 -4.89 -49.83
C ALA A 47 -14.32 -4.11 -49.76
N SER A 48 -15.44 -4.60 -50.34
CA SER A 48 -16.64 -3.76 -50.41
C SER A 48 -17.68 -3.99 -49.28
N PHE A 49 -17.70 -5.12 -48.62
CA PHE A 49 -18.66 -5.36 -47.51
C PHE A 49 -18.05 -6.26 -46.44
N GLY A 50 -17.96 -5.74 -45.19
CA GLY A 50 -17.56 -6.54 -44.02
C GLY A 50 -16.05 -6.48 -43.67
N THR A 51 -15.34 -5.45 -44.09
CA THR A 51 -13.94 -5.20 -43.73
C THR A 51 -13.76 -3.87 -43.02
N ASP A 52 -12.77 -3.80 -42.13
CA ASP A 52 -12.31 -2.60 -41.48
C ASP A 52 -10.89 -2.28 -41.97
N LYS A 53 -10.56 -1.01 -42.12
CA LYS A 53 -9.21 -0.55 -42.41
C LYS A 53 -8.50 -0.21 -41.13
N LEU A 54 -7.42 -0.92 -40.83
CA LEU A 54 -6.64 -0.71 -39.63
C LEU A 54 -5.18 -0.44 -39.99
N MET A 55 -4.58 0.48 -39.21
CA MET A 55 -3.14 0.80 -39.32
C MET A 55 -2.33 -0.19 -38.48
N THR A 56 -1.11 -0.46 -38.93
CA THR A 56 -0.10 -1.16 -38.10
C THR A 56 0.33 -0.29 -36.92
N LEU A 57 0.87 -0.91 -35.88
CA LEU A 57 1.33 -0.22 -34.67
C LEU A 57 2.36 0.86 -34.98
N ASP A 58 3.20 0.65 -36.00
CA ASP A 58 4.25 1.56 -36.47
C ASP A 58 3.73 2.62 -37.47
N ASP A 59 2.39 2.66 -37.71
CA ASP A 59 1.71 3.53 -38.66
C ASP A 59 2.32 3.47 -40.10
N THR A 60 2.93 2.33 -40.45
CA THR A 60 3.65 2.15 -41.74
C THR A 60 2.75 1.53 -42.85
N GLU A 61 1.82 0.68 -42.49
CA GLU A 61 0.96 -0.06 -43.46
C GLU A 61 -0.50 -0.03 -43.03
N GLU A 62 -1.43 0.29 -43.97
CA GLU A 62 -2.87 0.16 -43.78
C GLU A 62 -3.32 -1.17 -44.35
N LEU A 63 -3.94 -2.04 -43.54
CA LEU A 63 -4.46 -3.35 -43.98
C LEU A 63 -5.94 -3.41 -43.81
N ASN A 64 -6.60 -4.04 -44.82
CA ASN A 64 -8.02 -4.40 -44.73
C ASN A 64 -8.15 -5.71 -43.95
N VAL A 65 -8.88 -5.69 -42.84
CA VAL A 65 -9.14 -6.86 -42.00
C VAL A 65 -10.62 -7.18 -41.98
N SER A 66 -10.94 -8.45 -41.89
CA SER A 66 -12.34 -8.90 -41.75
C SER A 66 -12.95 -8.37 -40.45
N LYS A 67 -14.20 -7.89 -40.50
CA LYS A 67 -14.99 -7.55 -39.31
C LYS A 67 -15.22 -8.75 -38.40
N ARG A 68 -15.20 -9.95 -38.99
CA ARG A 68 -15.41 -11.18 -38.22
C ARG A 68 -14.20 -11.50 -37.40
N VAL A 69 -14.35 -11.40 -36.07
CA VAL A 69 -13.39 -11.85 -35.10
C VAL A 69 -13.37 -13.37 -35.06
N ILE A 70 -12.18 -13.96 -35.19
CA ILE A 70 -11.99 -15.43 -35.14
C ILE A 70 -11.83 -15.86 -33.68
N ILE A 71 -10.99 -15.13 -32.95
CA ILE A 71 -10.67 -15.34 -31.54
C ILE A 71 -10.59 -13.97 -30.89
N SER A 72 -11.17 -13.85 -29.71
CA SER A 72 -11.01 -12.67 -28.83
C SER A 72 -10.05 -12.94 -27.70
N GLY A 73 -9.56 -11.88 -27.05
CA GLY A 73 -8.71 -11.96 -25.88
C GLY A 73 -9.28 -12.76 -24.72
N ASP A 74 -10.63 -12.92 -24.66
CA ASP A 74 -11.28 -13.75 -23.63
C ASP A 74 -10.88 -15.23 -23.68
N ASN A 75 -10.40 -15.69 -24.82
CA ASN A 75 -9.89 -17.06 -24.98
C ASN A 75 -8.41 -17.22 -24.63
N LEU A 76 -7.74 -16.15 -24.19
CA LEU A 76 -6.33 -16.19 -23.82
C LEU A 76 -6.17 -16.56 -22.35
N VAL A 77 -5.35 -17.58 -22.07
CA VAL A 77 -5.09 -18.10 -20.72
C VAL A 77 -3.79 -17.53 -20.15
N ASP A 78 -2.77 -17.43 -21.01
CA ASP A 78 -1.45 -16.97 -20.57
C ASP A 78 -0.70 -16.29 -21.72
N ALA A 79 0.15 -15.32 -21.38
CA ALA A 79 1.05 -14.66 -22.31
C ALA A 79 2.37 -14.35 -21.59
N LYS A 80 3.49 -14.60 -22.28
CA LYS A 80 4.84 -14.42 -21.72
C LYS A 80 5.79 -13.83 -22.75
N PRO A 81 6.70 -12.90 -22.35
CA PRO A 81 7.81 -12.52 -23.21
C PRO A 81 8.76 -13.71 -23.36
N GLN A 82 9.22 -13.97 -24.55
CA GLN A 82 10.14 -15.06 -24.88
C GLN A 82 11.11 -14.59 -25.95
N MET A 83 12.36 -15.09 -25.86
CA MET A 83 13.33 -14.90 -26.92
C MET A 83 13.19 -16.01 -27.94
N ASP A 84 12.95 -15.68 -29.21
CA ASP A 84 13.00 -16.63 -30.30
C ASP A 84 14.46 -16.91 -30.65
N ASN A 85 14.90 -18.14 -30.37
CA ASN A 85 16.28 -18.54 -30.59
C ASN A 85 16.63 -18.72 -32.08
N ILE A 86 15.64 -18.73 -32.97
CA ILE A 86 15.85 -18.91 -34.42
C ILE A 86 16.15 -17.57 -35.06
N ASN A 87 15.36 -16.53 -34.75
CA ASN A 87 15.49 -15.21 -35.34
C ASN A 87 16.20 -14.22 -34.41
N ASN A 88 16.53 -14.61 -33.18
CA ASN A 88 17.11 -13.79 -32.11
C ASN A 88 16.27 -12.51 -31.84
N GLU A 89 14.95 -12.65 -31.94
CA GLU A 89 13.98 -11.58 -31.71
C GLU A 89 13.18 -11.83 -30.42
N THR A 90 12.77 -10.76 -29.78
CA THR A 90 11.86 -10.85 -28.64
C THR A 90 10.41 -10.98 -29.16
N VAL A 91 9.72 -12.03 -28.73
CA VAL A 91 8.33 -12.34 -29.09
C VAL A 91 7.48 -12.47 -27.85
N VAL A 92 6.15 -12.35 -28.02
CA VAL A 92 5.22 -12.68 -26.95
C VAL A 92 4.58 -14.02 -27.28
N SER A 93 4.90 -15.03 -26.49
CA SER A 93 4.26 -16.34 -26.57
C SER A 93 2.92 -16.31 -25.84
N PHE A 94 1.86 -16.84 -26.47
CA PHE A 94 0.51 -16.90 -25.88
C PHE A 94 -0.06 -18.32 -25.90
N THR A 95 -0.98 -18.58 -24.97
CA THR A 95 -1.70 -19.85 -24.87
C THR A 95 -3.19 -19.56 -24.75
N LEU A 96 -3.99 -20.25 -25.57
CA LEU A 96 -5.44 -20.15 -25.61
C LEU A 96 -6.09 -21.24 -24.76
N ASP A 97 -7.32 -20.99 -24.33
CA ASP A 97 -8.18 -21.97 -23.69
C ASP A 97 -8.61 -23.07 -24.69
N ARG A 98 -9.30 -24.09 -24.21
CA ARG A 98 -9.74 -25.22 -25.02
C ARG A 98 -10.67 -24.80 -26.17
N VAL A 99 -11.48 -23.75 -25.98
CA VAL A 99 -12.42 -23.24 -27.00
C VAL A 99 -11.65 -22.42 -28.03
N GLY A 100 -10.78 -21.53 -27.61
CA GLY A 100 -9.88 -20.76 -28.45
C GLY A 100 -8.96 -21.64 -29.28
N ALA A 101 -8.34 -22.67 -28.69
CA ALA A 101 -7.51 -23.63 -29.40
C ALA A 101 -8.23 -24.34 -30.53
N LYS A 102 -9.48 -24.77 -30.33
CA LYS A 102 -10.29 -25.37 -31.39
C LYS A 102 -10.61 -24.37 -32.50
N LYS A 103 -10.98 -23.14 -32.16
CA LYS A 103 -11.26 -22.08 -33.16
C LYS A 103 -9.97 -21.73 -33.91
N PHE A 104 -8.83 -21.64 -33.23
CA PHE A 104 -7.52 -21.31 -33.79
C PHE A 104 -7.03 -22.43 -34.75
N GLY A 105 -7.15 -23.69 -34.33
CA GLY A 105 -6.81 -24.83 -35.16
C GLY A 105 -7.68 -24.89 -36.45
N LYS A 106 -8.98 -24.60 -36.33
CA LYS A 106 -9.86 -24.53 -37.50
C LYS A 106 -9.47 -23.35 -38.41
N ALA A 107 -9.27 -22.16 -37.83
CA ALA A 107 -8.92 -20.96 -38.59
C ALA A 107 -7.56 -21.11 -39.31
N THR A 108 -6.57 -21.68 -38.67
CA THR A 108 -5.26 -21.94 -39.27
C THR A 108 -5.33 -23.01 -40.36
N LYS A 109 -6.18 -24.04 -40.20
CA LYS A 109 -6.46 -25.03 -41.25
C LYS A 109 -7.08 -24.43 -42.49
N ASP A 110 -8.14 -23.62 -42.31
CA ASP A 110 -8.94 -23.03 -43.41
C ASP A 110 -8.21 -21.79 -44.04
N GLY A 111 -7.20 -21.29 -43.36
CA GLY A 111 -6.48 -20.07 -43.70
C GLY A 111 -5.02 -20.25 -44.09
N ILE A 112 -4.54 -21.47 -44.41
CA ILE A 112 -3.17 -21.69 -44.87
C ILE A 112 -2.85 -20.78 -46.08
N GLY A 113 -1.74 -20.05 -46.00
CA GLY A 113 -1.31 -19.08 -47.02
C GLY A 113 -1.92 -17.69 -46.88
N LYS A 114 -2.91 -17.48 -45.98
CA LYS A 114 -3.48 -16.17 -45.69
C LYS A 114 -2.75 -15.48 -44.53
N ARG A 115 -2.83 -14.16 -44.53
CA ARG A 115 -2.32 -13.37 -43.37
C ARG A 115 -3.39 -13.34 -42.27
N LEU A 116 -2.96 -13.55 -41.02
CA LEU A 116 -3.79 -13.43 -39.83
C LEU A 116 -3.33 -12.21 -39.02
N ALA A 117 -4.14 -11.16 -39.04
CA ALA A 117 -3.87 -9.96 -38.28
C ALA A 117 -4.18 -10.18 -36.79
N ILE A 118 -3.25 -9.80 -35.96
CA ILE A 118 -3.39 -9.71 -34.51
C ILE A 118 -3.62 -8.23 -34.20
N VAL A 119 -4.85 -7.93 -33.78
CA VAL A 119 -5.33 -6.55 -33.57
C VAL A 119 -5.47 -6.29 -32.08
N LEU A 120 -4.88 -5.21 -31.61
CA LEU A 120 -5.01 -4.70 -30.23
C LEU A 120 -5.57 -3.28 -30.30
N ASP A 121 -6.71 -3.04 -29.67
CA ASP A 121 -7.36 -1.73 -29.60
C ASP A 121 -7.46 -1.02 -30.96
N ASN A 122 -7.90 -1.74 -31.99
CA ASN A 122 -8.01 -1.27 -33.37
C ASN A 122 -6.69 -0.94 -34.12
N LYS A 123 -5.54 -1.36 -33.56
CA LYS A 123 -4.25 -1.30 -34.24
C LYS A 123 -3.69 -2.69 -34.49
N ILE A 124 -3.07 -2.91 -35.62
CA ILE A 124 -2.48 -4.21 -35.99
C ILE A 124 -1.07 -4.26 -35.38
N ILE A 125 -0.87 -5.21 -34.46
CA ILE A 125 0.45 -5.47 -33.88
C ILE A 125 1.32 -6.27 -34.85
N SER A 126 0.75 -7.30 -35.47
CA SER A 126 1.43 -8.22 -36.38
C SER A 126 0.41 -8.87 -37.29
N ALA A 127 0.82 -9.22 -38.50
CA ALA A 127 -0.02 -9.91 -39.48
C ALA A 127 0.75 -11.04 -40.22
N PRO A 128 1.18 -12.10 -39.47
CA PRO A 128 1.94 -13.19 -40.05
C PRO A 128 1.13 -14.00 -41.06
N VAL A 129 1.83 -14.65 -42.00
CA VAL A 129 1.22 -15.63 -42.91
C VAL A 129 1.15 -16.97 -42.17
N ILE A 130 -0.06 -17.60 -42.25
CA ILE A 130 -0.26 -18.94 -41.71
C ILE A 130 0.46 -19.95 -42.59
N ARG A 131 1.47 -20.62 -42.02
CA ARG A 131 2.25 -21.64 -42.75
C ARG A 131 1.73 -23.04 -42.50
N ASP A 132 1.30 -23.34 -41.28
CA ASP A 132 0.86 -24.65 -40.82
C ASP A 132 -0.36 -24.57 -39.93
N ILE A 133 -1.00 -25.75 -39.70
CA ILE A 133 -2.11 -25.89 -38.76
C ILE A 133 -1.61 -25.83 -37.35
N ILE A 134 -2.13 -24.91 -36.54
CA ILE A 134 -1.78 -24.78 -35.13
C ILE A 134 -2.91 -25.30 -34.26
N ALA A 135 -2.89 -26.61 -33.99
CA ALA A 135 -3.91 -27.29 -33.19
C ALA A 135 -3.68 -27.18 -31.67
N SER A 136 -2.44 -26.85 -31.26
CA SER A 136 -2.04 -26.75 -29.83
C SER A 136 -2.69 -25.57 -29.09
N GLY A 137 -3.19 -24.57 -29.82
CA GLY A 137 -3.74 -23.36 -29.23
C GLY A 137 -2.67 -22.40 -28.65
N SER A 138 -1.41 -22.62 -28.99
CA SER A 138 -0.30 -21.72 -28.62
C SER A 138 0.31 -21.08 -29.87
N GLY A 139 0.80 -19.86 -29.74
CA GLY A 139 1.43 -19.13 -30.83
C GLY A 139 2.36 -18.07 -30.31
N GLN A 140 3.02 -17.37 -31.24
CA GLN A 140 3.94 -16.29 -30.94
C GLN A 140 3.54 -15.02 -31.71
N ILE A 141 3.61 -13.88 -31.05
CA ILE A 141 3.40 -12.57 -31.64
C ILE A 141 4.79 -11.95 -31.81
N SER A 142 5.20 -11.73 -33.07
CA SER A 142 6.41 -11.02 -33.44
C SER A 142 6.04 -9.61 -33.91
N GLY A 143 6.92 -8.62 -33.69
CA GLY A 143 6.63 -7.23 -34.05
C GLY A 143 7.77 -6.27 -33.65
N GLY A 144 9.02 -6.73 -33.68
CA GLY A 144 10.18 -5.88 -33.36
C GLY A 144 10.19 -5.39 -31.89
N PHE A 145 9.69 -6.20 -30.98
CA PHE A 145 9.59 -5.84 -29.56
C PHE A 145 10.95 -5.77 -28.88
N THR A 146 11.13 -4.79 -28.01
CA THR A 146 12.13 -4.88 -26.96
C THR A 146 11.63 -5.84 -25.88
N PHE A 147 12.52 -6.40 -25.05
CA PHE A 147 12.11 -7.27 -23.93
C PHE A 147 11.10 -6.57 -22.98
N GLN A 148 11.30 -5.27 -22.81
CA GLN A 148 10.42 -4.43 -21.99
C GLN A 148 9.02 -4.29 -22.61
N SER A 149 8.92 -3.95 -23.92
CA SER A 149 7.63 -3.81 -24.60
C SER A 149 6.89 -5.14 -24.75
N ALA A 150 7.62 -6.25 -24.92
CA ALA A 150 7.05 -7.60 -24.91
C ALA A 150 6.50 -7.97 -23.52
N THR A 151 7.19 -7.58 -22.46
CA THR A 151 6.71 -7.79 -21.08
C THR A 151 5.43 -6.99 -20.81
N ASP A 152 5.38 -5.74 -21.23
CA ASP A 152 4.21 -4.88 -21.06
C ASP A 152 3.02 -5.41 -21.87
N LEU A 153 3.24 -5.83 -23.11
CA LEU A 153 2.21 -6.46 -23.94
C LEU A 153 1.72 -7.78 -23.31
N ALA A 154 2.62 -8.62 -22.83
CA ALA A 154 2.25 -9.87 -22.19
C ALA A 154 1.40 -9.64 -20.92
N LEU A 155 1.74 -8.63 -20.11
CA LEU A 155 0.95 -8.22 -18.94
C LEU A 155 -0.46 -7.74 -19.36
N LEU A 156 -0.56 -6.88 -20.36
CA LEU A 156 -1.83 -6.40 -20.90
C LEU A 156 -2.69 -7.56 -21.41
N LEU A 157 -2.12 -8.49 -22.15
CA LEU A 157 -2.82 -9.64 -22.68
C LEU A 157 -3.31 -10.59 -21.59
N ARG A 158 -2.52 -10.78 -20.52
CA ARG A 158 -2.91 -11.62 -19.36
C ARG A 158 -3.99 -10.97 -18.50
N SER A 159 -4.00 -9.65 -18.40
CA SER A 159 -5.03 -8.94 -17.64
C SER A 159 -6.39 -8.98 -18.33
N GLY A 160 -6.41 -9.27 -19.64
CA GLY A 160 -7.64 -9.30 -20.44
C GLY A 160 -8.24 -7.91 -20.68
N ALA A 161 -9.37 -7.88 -21.35
CA ALA A 161 -10.12 -6.64 -21.53
C ALA A 161 -10.84 -6.26 -20.23
N LEU A 162 -10.62 -5.03 -19.77
CA LEU A 162 -11.42 -4.49 -18.66
C LEU A 162 -12.89 -4.40 -19.09
N PRO A 163 -13.85 -4.82 -18.25
CA PRO A 163 -15.27 -4.76 -18.56
C PRO A 163 -15.80 -3.32 -18.76
N ALA A 164 -15.04 -2.32 -18.26
CA ALA A 164 -15.32 -0.91 -18.46
C ALA A 164 -14.00 -0.13 -18.48
N PRO A 165 -13.91 0.97 -19.25
CA PRO A 165 -12.72 1.81 -19.29
C PRO A 165 -12.50 2.48 -17.92
N LEU A 166 -11.25 2.53 -17.47
CA LEU A 166 -10.85 3.25 -16.27
C LEU A 166 -10.38 4.65 -16.65
N ASN A 167 -10.98 5.66 -16.05
CA ASN A 167 -10.51 7.04 -16.16
C ASN A 167 -9.78 7.43 -14.87
N ILE A 168 -8.54 7.86 -14.99
CA ILE A 168 -7.77 8.39 -13.87
C ILE A 168 -8.35 9.76 -13.52
N ILE A 169 -8.94 9.86 -12.32
CA ILE A 169 -9.57 11.09 -11.83
C ILE A 169 -8.58 11.91 -11.01
N GLU A 170 -7.76 11.24 -10.23
CA GLU A 170 -6.76 11.84 -9.36
C GLU A 170 -5.51 10.96 -9.34
N GLU A 171 -4.37 11.60 -9.41
CA GLU A 171 -3.06 10.97 -9.32
C GLU A 171 -2.24 11.71 -8.27
N ARG A 172 -1.64 10.95 -7.38
CA ARG A 172 -0.77 11.49 -6.35
C ARG A 172 0.50 10.64 -6.27
N THR A 173 1.59 11.17 -6.79
CA THR A 173 2.90 10.50 -6.73
C THR A 173 3.77 11.19 -5.69
N VAL A 174 4.29 10.41 -4.73
CA VAL A 174 5.27 10.87 -3.75
C VAL A 174 6.61 10.27 -4.12
N GLY A 175 7.55 11.11 -4.54
CA GLY A 175 8.90 10.67 -4.90
C GLY A 175 9.65 10.09 -3.67
N PRO A 176 10.62 9.18 -3.89
CA PRO A 176 11.45 8.61 -2.81
C PRO A 176 12.12 9.68 -1.95
N ASP A 177 12.62 10.75 -2.58
CA ASP A 177 13.32 11.86 -1.91
C ASP A 177 12.39 12.62 -0.94
N LEU A 178 11.14 12.90 -1.35
CA LEU A 178 10.15 13.55 -0.49
C LEU A 178 9.76 12.66 0.71
N GLY A 179 9.73 11.35 0.51
CA GLY A 179 9.50 10.39 1.59
C GLY A 179 10.66 10.40 2.58
N GLU A 180 11.90 10.36 2.10
CA GLU A 180 13.11 10.35 2.93
C GLU A 180 13.27 11.65 3.72
N ASP A 181 13.08 12.80 3.10
CA ASP A 181 13.13 14.10 3.78
C ASP A 181 12.05 14.23 4.85
N SER A 182 10.84 13.75 4.58
CA SER A 182 9.75 13.76 5.55
C SER A 182 10.02 12.85 6.75
N ILE A 183 10.60 11.66 6.51
CA ILE A 183 11.03 10.74 7.57
C ILE A 183 12.13 11.38 8.41
N LYS A 184 13.15 11.98 7.81
CA LYS A 184 14.21 12.70 8.51
C LYS A 184 13.65 13.83 9.35
N ALA A 185 12.80 14.67 8.78
CA ALA A 185 12.13 15.76 9.51
C ALA A 185 11.29 15.22 10.68
N GLY A 186 10.57 14.13 10.49
CA GLY A 186 9.81 13.44 11.55
C GLY A 186 10.70 12.94 12.68
N ILE A 187 11.83 12.30 12.37
CA ILE A 187 12.79 11.80 13.36
C ILE A 187 13.43 12.98 14.13
N TYR A 188 13.85 14.05 13.44
CA TYR A 188 14.37 15.24 14.12
C TYR A 188 13.33 15.88 15.04
N SER A 189 12.10 16.00 14.60
CA SER A 189 10.99 16.52 15.42
C SER A 189 10.74 15.66 16.66
N LEU A 190 10.80 14.32 16.50
CA LEU A 190 10.66 13.38 17.61
C LEU A 190 11.81 13.56 18.64
N ILE A 191 13.05 13.64 18.17
CA ILE A 191 14.23 13.83 19.04
C ILE A 191 14.15 15.16 19.80
N ILE A 192 13.79 16.24 19.12
CA ILE A 192 13.66 17.57 19.74
C ILE A 192 12.50 17.55 20.75
N GLY A 193 11.33 17.07 20.36
CA GLY A 193 10.16 16.99 21.24
C GLY A 193 10.42 16.12 22.46
N PHE A 194 11.01 14.93 22.25
CA PHE A 194 11.42 14.03 23.34
C PHE A 194 12.42 14.70 24.29
N SER A 195 13.44 15.38 23.75
CA SER A 195 14.46 16.05 24.57
C SER A 195 13.86 17.17 25.42
N LEU A 196 12.98 17.99 24.85
CA LEU A 196 12.28 19.05 25.59
C LEU A 196 11.45 18.49 26.74
N VAL A 197 10.66 17.45 26.46
CA VAL A 197 9.84 16.78 27.48
C VAL A 197 10.72 16.11 28.53
N PHE A 198 11.81 15.44 28.12
CA PHE A 198 12.76 14.79 29.02
C PHE A 198 13.36 15.76 30.05
N PHE A 199 13.86 16.91 29.58
CA PHE A 199 14.43 17.92 30.48
C PHE A 199 13.33 18.59 31.32
N TYR A 200 12.16 18.89 30.76
CA TYR A 200 11.05 19.44 31.53
C TYR A 200 10.64 18.53 32.69
N MET A 201 10.51 17.24 32.45
CA MET A 201 10.12 16.27 33.46
C MET A 201 11.15 16.18 34.59
N ILE A 202 12.46 16.18 34.31
CA ILE A 202 13.49 16.19 35.29
C ILE A 202 13.49 17.50 36.11
N TYR A 203 13.32 18.64 35.41
CA TYR A 203 13.29 19.95 36.08
C TYR A 203 12.10 20.07 37.04
N LYS A 204 10.90 19.67 36.58
CA LYS A 204 9.65 19.86 37.32
C LYS A 204 9.44 18.80 38.39
N TYR A 205 9.73 17.52 38.12
CA TYR A 205 9.41 16.37 38.96
C TYR A 205 10.65 15.62 39.49
N ARG A 206 11.83 16.12 39.24
CA ARG A 206 13.11 15.56 39.74
C ARG A 206 13.21 14.05 39.52
N LEU A 207 13.29 13.24 40.60
CA LEU A 207 13.44 11.79 40.52
C LEU A 207 12.20 11.07 39.95
N PHE A 208 11.00 11.55 40.24
CA PHE A 208 9.78 11.03 39.61
C PHE A 208 9.76 11.30 38.11
N GLY A 209 10.28 12.47 37.70
CA GLY A 209 10.46 12.80 36.27
C GLY A 209 11.46 11.89 35.58
N LEU A 210 12.57 11.51 36.25
CA LEU A 210 13.55 10.56 35.73
C LEU A 210 12.90 9.16 35.53
N ILE A 211 12.12 8.70 36.51
CA ILE A 211 11.41 7.42 36.44
C ILE A 211 10.38 7.44 35.28
N SER A 212 9.64 8.55 35.16
CA SER A 212 8.71 8.73 34.03
C SER A 212 9.43 8.67 32.68
N ASN A 213 10.60 9.28 32.56
CA ASN A 213 11.39 9.24 31.34
C ASN A 213 11.88 7.82 31.00
N ILE A 214 12.27 7.02 32.00
CA ILE A 214 12.59 5.60 31.78
C ILE A 214 11.36 4.84 31.30
N ALA A 215 10.21 5.05 31.92
CA ALA A 215 8.95 4.43 31.47
C ALA A 215 8.57 4.86 30.06
N LEU A 216 8.81 6.12 29.69
CA LEU A 216 8.58 6.64 28.34
C LEU A 216 9.47 5.97 27.29
N ILE A 217 10.75 5.77 27.59
CA ILE A 217 11.68 5.04 26.72
C ILE A 217 11.17 3.60 26.51
N ILE A 218 10.78 2.92 27.57
CA ILE A 218 10.22 1.56 27.48
C ILE A 218 8.93 1.57 26.66
N ASN A 219 8.08 2.58 26.81
CA ASN A 219 6.86 2.74 26.02
C ASN A 219 7.15 2.82 24.51
N ILE A 220 8.14 3.63 24.11
CA ILE A 220 8.55 3.74 22.71
C ILE A 220 9.03 2.39 22.17
N PHE A 221 9.86 1.67 22.91
CA PHE A 221 10.32 0.34 22.50
C PHE A 221 9.18 -0.66 22.39
N LEU A 222 8.22 -0.66 23.32
CA LEU A 222 7.03 -1.49 23.25
C LEU A 222 6.16 -1.15 22.04
N LEU A 223 5.94 0.14 21.79
CA LEU A 223 5.18 0.62 20.64
C LEU A 223 5.80 0.12 19.32
N ILE A 224 7.09 0.37 19.12
CA ILE A 224 7.82 -0.07 17.92
C ILE A 224 7.79 -1.60 17.81
N GLY A 225 8.02 -2.31 18.90
CA GLY A 225 7.99 -3.78 18.92
C GLY A 225 6.63 -4.34 18.51
N ILE A 226 5.54 -3.78 19.02
CA ILE A 226 4.19 -4.20 18.65
C ILE A 226 3.88 -3.88 17.19
N LEU A 227 4.23 -2.67 16.72
CA LEU A 227 4.04 -2.30 15.31
C LEU A 227 4.82 -3.23 14.37
N THR A 228 6.03 -3.67 14.77
CA THR A 228 6.85 -4.60 14.00
C THR A 228 6.24 -6.01 13.98
N ILE A 229 5.70 -6.49 15.10
CA ILE A 229 5.04 -7.82 15.18
C ILE A 229 3.78 -7.87 14.27
N PHE A 230 3.04 -6.77 14.21
CA PHE A 230 1.85 -6.66 13.33
C PHE A 230 2.20 -6.30 11.88
N GLU A 231 3.48 -6.18 11.53
CA GLU A 231 3.94 -5.76 10.19
C GLU A 231 3.25 -4.45 9.72
N ALA A 232 2.92 -3.56 10.67
CA ALA A 232 2.20 -2.34 10.39
C ALA A 232 3.06 -1.40 9.55
N THR A 233 2.53 -0.93 8.42
CA THR A 233 3.21 0.04 7.57
C THR A 233 3.29 1.40 8.25
N LEU A 234 4.52 1.89 8.45
CA LEU A 234 4.74 3.21 9.03
C LEU A 234 4.51 4.29 7.97
N THR A 235 3.38 4.97 8.08
CA THR A 235 3.03 6.10 7.21
C THR A 235 3.52 7.43 7.79
N LEU A 236 3.61 8.51 6.97
CA LEU A 236 3.98 9.84 7.48
C LEU A 236 3.05 10.32 8.61
N PRO A 237 1.71 10.24 8.50
CA PRO A 237 0.83 10.48 9.64
C PRO A 237 1.05 9.51 10.80
N GLY A 238 1.49 8.26 10.54
CA GLY A 238 1.84 7.30 11.58
C GLY A 238 3.02 7.76 12.44
N ILE A 239 4.04 8.37 11.84
CA ILE A 239 5.15 9.00 12.59
C ILE A 239 4.62 10.12 13.48
N ALA A 240 3.73 10.97 12.99
CA ALA A 240 3.07 11.99 13.80
C ALA A 240 2.27 11.38 14.97
N GLY A 241 1.64 10.21 14.75
CA GLY A 241 0.97 9.43 15.79
C GLY A 241 1.92 8.98 16.90
N ILE A 242 3.13 8.55 16.56
CA ILE A 242 4.16 8.20 17.55
C ILE A 242 4.52 9.43 18.40
N ILE A 243 4.76 10.58 17.78
CA ILE A 243 5.09 11.84 18.49
C ILE A 243 3.95 12.24 19.42
N LEU A 244 2.71 12.17 18.96
CA LEU A 244 1.53 12.45 19.77
C LEU A 244 1.43 11.52 20.98
N THR A 245 1.71 10.23 20.80
CA THR A 245 1.66 9.22 21.86
C THR A 245 2.71 9.50 22.96
N VAL A 246 3.89 9.99 22.59
CA VAL A 246 4.92 10.43 23.56
C VAL A 246 4.36 11.53 24.45
N GLY A 247 3.69 12.52 23.90
CA GLY A 247 3.02 13.58 24.67
C GLY A 247 1.97 13.03 25.65
N MET A 248 1.06 12.19 25.15
CA MET A 248 -0.01 11.59 25.98
C MET A 248 0.55 10.69 27.11
N ALA A 249 1.66 9.98 26.86
CA ALA A 249 2.29 9.16 27.89
C ALA A 249 2.86 9.99 29.04
N VAL A 250 3.40 11.16 28.72
CA VAL A 250 3.90 12.11 29.73
C VAL A 250 2.76 12.75 30.50
N ASP A 251 1.69 13.17 29.82
CA ASP A 251 0.51 13.77 30.47
C ASP A 251 -0.11 12.84 31.50
N ALA A 252 -0.21 11.54 31.22
CA ALA A 252 -0.71 10.56 32.18
C ALA A 252 0.17 10.51 33.45
N ASN A 253 1.49 10.52 33.31
CA ASN A 253 2.42 10.55 34.44
C ASN A 253 2.33 11.87 35.23
N VAL A 254 2.21 13.01 34.53
CA VAL A 254 2.06 14.33 35.13
C VAL A 254 0.79 14.38 36.00
N LEU A 255 -0.34 13.92 35.47
CA LEU A 255 -1.61 13.86 36.21
C LEU A 255 -1.48 13.03 37.48
N ILE A 256 -0.81 11.88 37.41
CA ILE A 256 -0.57 11.03 38.58
C ILE A 256 0.32 11.75 39.60
N PHE A 257 1.41 12.36 39.16
CA PHE A 257 2.36 13.02 40.07
C PHE A 257 1.75 14.25 40.76
N GLU A 258 1.00 15.07 40.03
CA GLU A 258 0.28 16.19 40.65
C GLU A 258 -0.78 15.67 41.63
N ARG A 259 -1.48 14.58 41.31
CA ARG A 259 -2.42 13.98 42.27
C ARG A 259 -1.75 13.41 43.50
N ILE A 260 -0.58 12.76 43.36
CA ILE A 260 0.21 12.32 44.51
C ILE A 260 0.60 13.51 45.38
N LYS A 261 1.04 14.65 44.81
CA LYS A 261 1.33 15.86 45.57
C LYS A 261 0.13 16.35 46.37
N GLU A 262 -1.04 16.41 45.76
CA GLU A 262 -2.27 16.82 46.45
C GLU A 262 -2.62 15.86 47.61
N GLU A 263 -2.47 14.57 47.42
CA GLU A 263 -2.74 13.57 48.48
C GLU A 263 -1.69 13.60 49.59
N CYS A 264 -0.42 13.95 49.29
CA CYS A 264 0.63 14.17 50.31
C CYS A 264 0.35 15.34 51.24
N LEU A 265 -0.48 16.31 50.80
CA LEU A 265 -0.91 17.42 51.67
C LEU A 265 -2.02 16.99 52.66
N LYS A 266 -2.77 15.94 52.34
CA LYS A 266 -3.88 15.42 53.14
C LYS A 266 -3.46 14.28 54.04
N GLU A 267 -2.60 13.41 53.54
CA GLU A 267 -2.20 12.16 54.20
C GLU A 267 -0.77 12.24 54.73
N LYS A 268 -0.57 11.94 56.01
CA LYS A 268 0.75 11.84 56.61
C LYS A 268 1.57 10.63 56.13
N ASN A 269 0.87 9.57 55.73
CA ASN A 269 1.53 8.34 55.27
C ASN A 269 1.76 8.43 53.75
N LYS A 270 3.03 8.51 53.35
CA LYS A 270 3.46 8.65 51.96
C LYS A 270 3.00 7.51 51.03
N MET A 271 2.94 6.30 51.57
CA MET A 271 2.47 5.14 50.79
C MET A 271 0.97 5.22 50.49
N ILE A 272 0.19 5.66 51.49
CA ILE A 272 -1.24 5.90 51.30
C ILE A 272 -1.49 7.04 50.30
N ALA A 273 -0.76 8.15 50.44
CA ALA A 273 -0.83 9.27 49.51
C ALA A 273 -0.47 8.84 48.07
N PHE A 274 0.57 8.01 47.91
CA PHE A 274 0.97 7.44 46.63
C PHE A 274 -0.13 6.57 46.02
N ASP A 275 -0.71 5.61 46.77
CA ASP A 275 -1.76 4.74 46.28
C ASP A 275 -3.06 5.51 45.97
N ASN A 276 -3.44 6.47 46.82
CA ASN A 276 -4.58 7.36 46.57
C ASN A 276 -4.37 8.22 45.31
N GLY A 277 -3.15 8.72 45.08
CA GLY A 277 -2.82 9.46 43.88
C GLY A 277 -3.05 8.65 42.60
N TYR A 278 -2.58 7.40 42.56
CA TYR A 278 -2.84 6.50 41.44
C TYR A 278 -4.33 6.12 41.28
N LEU A 279 -5.05 5.86 42.40
CA LEU A 279 -6.46 5.51 42.36
C LEU A 279 -7.32 6.68 41.89
N ASN A 280 -7.09 7.87 42.41
CA ASN A 280 -7.90 9.05 42.13
C ASN A 280 -7.63 9.66 40.73
N SER A 281 -6.45 9.42 40.14
CA SER A 281 -6.15 9.82 38.76
C SER A 281 -6.64 8.83 37.70
N LYS A 282 -6.91 7.57 38.11
CA LYS A 282 -7.21 6.46 37.20
C LYS A 282 -8.39 6.76 36.26
N THR A 283 -9.50 7.23 36.81
CA THR A 283 -10.72 7.48 36.02
C THR A 283 -10.47 8.53 34.94
N ALA A 284 -9.83 9.66 35.31
CA ALA A 284 -9.55 10.73 34.36
C ALA A 284 -8.63 10.27 33.22
N ILE A 285 -7.59 9.48 33.54
CA ILE A 285 -6.66 8.97 32.53
C ILE A 285 -7.34 7.95 31.61
N ILE A 286 -8.15 7.03 32.16
CA ILE A 286 -8.86 6.03 31.36
C ILE A 286 -9.87 6.70 30.45
N ASP A 287 -10.69 7.63 30.97
CA ASP A 287 -11.72 8.30 30.20
C ASP A 287 -11.12 9.11 29.03
N ALA A 288 -10.03 9.85 29.26
CA ALA A 288 -9.32 10.58 28.22
C ALA A 288 -8.77 9.63 27.13
N ASN A 289 -8.24 8.48 27.52
CA ASN A 289 -7.71 7.51 26.57
C ASN A 289 -8.81 6.74 25.82
N ILE A 290 -9.95 6.43 26.45
CA ILE A 290 -11.09 5.80 25.80
C ILE A 290 -11.65 6.71 24.70
N THR A 291 -11.82 8.00 24.95
CA THR A 291 -12.29 8.94 23.92
C THR A 291 -11.37 8.98 22.72
N THR A 292 -10.06 8.93 22.95
CA THR A 292 -9.05 8.92 21.88
C THR A 292 -9.04 7.58 21.13
N ILE A 293 -9.22 6.45 21.81
CA ILE A 293 -9.36 5.13 21.18
C ILE A 293 -10.61 5.08 20.29
N ILE A 294 -11.74 5.63 20.73
CA ILE A 294 -12.96 5.70 19.92
C ILE A 294 -12.69 6.49 18.64
N ALA A 295 -12.03 7.65 18.74
CA ALA A 295 -11.63 8.44 17.57
C ALA A 295 -10.68 7.65 16.64
N ALA A 296 -9.72 6.93 17.19
CA ALA A 296 -8.80 6.09 16.42
C ALA A 296 -9.53 4.95 15.70
N ILE A 297 -10.51 4.30 16.35
CA ILE A 297 -11.33 3.25 15.72
C ILE A 297 -12.15 3.83 14.56
N ILE A 298 -12.75 5.00 14.73
CA ILE A 298 -13.49 5.69 13.66
C ILE A 298 -12.56 5.98 12.48
N LEU A 299 -11.36 6.51 12.74
CA LEU A 299 -10.35 6.77 11.71
C LEU A 299 -9.88 5.47 11.03
N PHE A 300 -9.81 4.35 11.74
CA PHE A 300 -9.46 3.06 11.16
C PHE A 300 -10.54 2.52 10.23
N VAL A 301 -11.80 2.63 10.62
CA VAL A 301 -12.95 2.10 9.85
C VAL A 301 -13.23 2.96 8.61
N PHE A 302 -13.25 4.28 8.77
CA PHE A 302 -13.64 5.21 7.71
C PHE A 302 -12.45 5.83 6.97
N GLY A 303 -11.25 5.77 7.53
CA GLY A 303 -10.04 6.29 6.92
C GLY A 303 -9.54 5.42 5.77
N SER A 304 -8.75 6.00 4.89
CA SER A 304 -8.06 5.33 3.80
C SER A 304 -6.54 5.50 3.94
N GLY A 305 -5.77 4.54 3.42
CA GLY A 305 -4.32 4.58 3.28
C GLY A 305 -3.57 5.18 4.47
N PRO A 306 -2.95 6.36 4.32
CA PRO A 306 -2.12 6.98 5.37
C PRO A 306 -2.86 7.24 6.68
N VAL A 307 -4.18 7.52 6.65
CA VAL A 307 -5.00 7.78 7.84
C VAL A 307 -5.19 6.49 8.66
N LYS A 308 -5.30 5.33 8.00
CA LYS A 308 -5.33 4.04 8.70
C LYS A 308 -4.02 3.78 9.45
N GLY A 309 -2.88 4.05 8.81
CA GLY A 309 -1.57 3.94 9.47
C GLY A 309 -1.48 4.80 10.74
N PHE A 310 -1.95 6.05 10.68
CA PHE A 310 -2.05 6.92 11.85
C PHE A 310 -2.93 6.32 12.95
N SER A 311 -4.11 5.80 12.60
CA SER A 311 -5.05 5.25 13.57
C SER A 311 -4.50 4.00 14.28
N VAL A 312 -3.76 3.14 13.56
CA VAL A 312 -3.08 1.97 14.12
C VAL A 312 -2.00 2.40 15.11
N THR A 313 -1.10 3.31 14.71
CA THR A 313 -0.04 3.80 15.62
C THR A 313 -0.61 4.47 16.86
N LEU A 314 -1.67 5.26 16.72
CA LEU A 314 -2.35 5.92 17.83
C LEU A 314 -2.98 4.90 18.79
N SER A 315 -3.71 3.89 18.27
CA SER A 315 -4.37 2.85 19.08
C SER A 315 -3.34 2.02 19.87
N VAL A 316 -2.31 1.54 19.18
CA VAL A 316 -1.22 0.78 19.82
C VAL A 316 -0.51 1.65 20.86
N GLY A 317 -0.24 2.92 20.53
CA GLY A 317 0.39 3.86 21.43
C GLY A 317 -0.39 4.13 22.70
N ILE A 318 -1.70 4.25 22.64
CA ILE A 318 -2.54 4.41 23.84
C ILE A 318 -2.49 3.15 24.70
N LEU A 319 -2.59 1.95 24.11
CA LEU A 319 -2.52 0.70 24.86
C LEU A 319 -1.16 0.51 25.54
N THR A 320 -0.07 0.79 24.86
CA THR A 320 1.29 0.74 25.45
C THR A 320 1.48 1.80 26.52
N THR A 321 0.92 2.99 26.35
CA THR A 321 0.95 4.06 27.36
C THR A 321 0.22 3.65 28.65
N LEU A 322 -0.99 3.13 28.53
CA LEU A 322 -1.73 2.65 29.71
C LEU A 322 -0.98 1.54 30.43
N PHE A 323 -0.40 0.61 29.67
CA PHE A 323 0.41 -0.46 30.26
C PHE A 323 1.65 0.10 30.96
N THR A 324 2.42 0.96 30.33
CA THR A 324 3.66 1.49 30.93
C THR A 324 3.41 2.38 32.13
N VAL A 325 2.36 3.17 32.13
CA VAL A 325 2.00 4.06 33.24
C VAL A 325 1.53 3.26 34.46
N TYR A 326 0.62 2.30 34.28
CA TYR A 326 0.03 1.57 35.41
C TYR A 326 0.87 0.39 35.89
N PHE A 327 1.75 -0.18 35.09
CA PHE A 327 2.58 -1.29 35.50
C PHE A 327 4.03 -0.84 35.71
N ILE A 328 4.68 -0.25 34.71
CA ILE A 328 6.11 0.02 34.75
C ILE A 328 6.41 1.26 35.61
N ALA A 329 5.80 2.41 35.27
CA ALA A 329 6.03 3.64 36.04
C ALA A 329 5.56 3.49 37.48
N ARG A 330 4.43 2.84 37.72
CA ARG A 330 3.93 2.54 39.08
C ARG A 330 4.89 1.66 39.86
N LEU A 331 5.43 0.59 39.26
CA LEU A 331 6.38 -0.31 39.90
C LEU A 331 7.66 0.44 40.30
N LEU A 332 8.21 1.21 39.37
CA LEU A 332 9.46 1.96 39.62
C LEU A 332 9.27 3.04 40.68
N THR A 333 8.18 3.80 40.61
CA THR A 333 7.86 4.83 41.61
C THR A 333 7.52 4.23 42.98
N ALA A 334 6.77 3.12 43.03
CA ALA A 334 6.50 2.42 44.29
C ALA A 334 7.77 1.91 44.94
N THR A 335 8.67 1.30 44.20
CA THR A 335 9.98 0.82 44.69
C THR A 335 10.80 1.97 45.27
N TYR A 336 10.79 3.13 44.55
CA TYR A 336 11.47 4.32 45.08
C TYR A 336 10.85 4.84 46.38
N VAL A 337 9.53 4.94 46.47
CA VAL A 337 8.81 5.43 47.66
C VAL A 337 9.03 4.48 48.85
N ILE A 338 9.01 3.16 48.62
CA ILE A 338 9.28 2.16 49.66
C ILE A 338 10.71 2.27 50.19
N SER A 339 11.68 2.42 49.28
CA SER A 339 13.10 2.54 49.64
C SER A 339 13.43 3.83 50.43
N ASN A 340 12.66 4.90 50.20
CA ASN A 340 12.90 6.21 50.82
C ASN A 340 11.79 6.63 51.80
N LYS A 341 11.26 5.68 52.58
CA LYS A 341 10.17 5.94 53.55
C LYS A 341 10.45 7.10 54.52
N ASN A 342 11.71 7.29 54.93
CA ASN A 342 12.13 8.29 55.90
C ASN A 342 12.56 9.64 55.32
N LYS A 343 12.66 9.78 54.00
CA LYS A 343 13.06 11.03 53.34
C LYS A 343 11.83 11.74 52.79
N GLU A 344 11.82 13.07 52.74
CA GLU A 344 10.74 13.81 52.05
C GLU A 344 10.59 13.37 50.63
N MET A 345 9.36 13.19 50.17
CA MET A 345 9.10 12.94 48.75
C MET A 345 9.35 14.23 47.98
N ASN A 346 10.50 14.35 47.34
CA ASN A 346 10.82 15.45 46.44
C ASN A 346 10.17 15.19 45.07
N ILE A 347 8.87 15.57 44.92
CA ILE A 347 8.09 15.53 43.68
C ILE A 347 8.02 16.95 43.10
#